data_fb7b3100dfe2c55f71fc9fded65d46b8
#
_entry.id   fb7b3100dfe2c55f71fc9fded65d46b8
#
_cell.length_a   1.000
_cell.length_b   1.000
_cell.length_c   1.000
_cell.angle_alpha   90.00
_cell.angle_beta   90.00
_cell.angle_gamma   90.00
#
_symmetry.space_group_name_H-M   'P 1'
#
loop_
_entity.id
_entity.type
_entity.pdbx_description
1 polymer ?
#
loop_
_entity_poly.entity_id
_entity_poly.type
_entity_poly.pdbx_seq_one_letter_code
_entity_poly.pdbx_strand_id
1 'polypeptide(L)'
;MNARRTPWWHAAIALVLGLGVGAGVAVLGESSGTTLIGTPWFVPVVLGAIGVVALVLALNVHKYAVTDPKKRPKTFVNPAVAFNTLVLCKSMVLAGAALAGWYGGQIIPTLAHIEGSFYEQAVLECAVSAAVCLADMVIGFVGEWLCQLPPTEGPENPKVKGRQRQGTLAGAAAKTVR
;
A
#
# COMPACT_ATOMS: atom_id res chain seq x y z
N MET A 1 9.23 16.35 7.31
CA MET A 1 9.08 14.89 7.47
C MET A 1 9.60 14.25 6.20
N ASN A 2 10.73 13.53 6.27
CA ASN A 2 11.27 12.85 5.10
C ASN A 2 10.38 11.66 4.77
N ALA A 3 9.71 11.69 3.63
CA ALA A 3 8.95 10.55 3.11
C ALA A 3 9.96 9.48 2.63
N ARG A 4 10.55 8.72 3.56
CA ARG A 4 11.41 7.59 3.22
C ARG A 4 10.58 6.50 2.55
N ARG A 5 11.13 5.91 1.50
CA ARG A 5 10.57 4.71 0.86
C ARG A 5 10.39 3.61 1.90
N THR A 6 9.29 2.89 1.80
CA THR A 6 9.11 1.67 2.59
C THR A 6 10.20 0.69 2.15
N PRO A 7 11.16 0.31 3.04
CA PRO A 7 12.16 -0.65 2.64
C PRO A 7 11.46 -1.99 2.37
N TRP A 8 11.79 -2.60 1.26
CA TRP A 8 11.18 -3.85 0.76
C TRP A 8 11.16 -4.98 1.80
N TRP A 9 12.11 -4.96 2.72
CA TRP A 9 12.22 -6.00 3.73
C TRP A 9 11.10 -5.93 4.78
N HIS A 10 10.42 -4.78 5.01
CA HIS A 10 9.23 -4.72 5.86
C HIS A 10 8.06 -5.52 5.24
N ALA A 11 7.92 -5.43 3.90
CA ALA A 11 6.97 -6.26 3.18
C ALA A 11 7.35 -7.74 3.25
N ALA A 12 8.64 -8.07 3.15
CA ALA A 12 9.12 -9.44 3.31
C ALA A 12 8.85 -9.98 4.72
N ILE A 13 9.11 -9.20 5.77
CA ILE A 13 8.80 -9.59 7.15
C ILE A 13 7.28 -9.79 7.32
N ALA A 14 6.46 -8.87 6.82
CA ALA A 14 5.01 -8.98 6.89
C ALA A 14 4.50 -10.25 6.19
N LEU A 15 5.05 -10.59 5.03
CA LEU A 15 4.74 -11.80 4.28
C LEU A 15 5.14 -13.06 5.06
N VAL A 16 6.35 -13.11 5.61
CA VAL A 16 6.82 -14.27 6.40
C VAL A 16 5.99 -14.46 7.67
N LEU A 17 5.66 -13.37 8.37
CA LEU A 17 4.79 -13.42 9.54
C LEU A 17 3.38 -13.90 9.15
N GLY A 18 2.82 -13.38 8.07
CA GLY A 18 1.53 -13.82 7.53
C GLY A 18 1.54 -15.31 7.19
N LEU A 19 2.60 -15.79 6.53
CA LEU A 19 2.78 -17.19 6.16
C LEU A 19 2.88 -18.09 7.40
N GLY A 20 3.64 -17.69 8.42
CA GLY A 20 3.76 -18.45 9.67
C GLY A 20 2.44 -18.54 10.43
N VAL A 21 1.70 -17.43 10.53
CA VAL A 21 0.38 -17.40 11.20
C VAL A 21 -0.65 -18.18 10.37
N GLY A 22 -0.66 -18.05 9.03
CA GLY A 22 -1.56 -18.77 8.14
C GLY A 22 -1.37 -20.29 8.21
N ALA A 23 -0.12 -20.75 8.16
CA ALA A 23 0.21 -22.16 8.31
C ALA A 23 -0.13 -22.67 9.73
N GLY A 24 0.17 -21.88 10.76
CA GLY A 24 -0.16 -22.24 12.15
C GLY A 24 -1.65 -22.43 12.38
N VAL A 25 -2.48 -21.51 11.86
CA VAL A 25 -3.94 -21.63 11.96
C VAL A 25 -4.47 -22.82 11.18
N ALA A 26 -3.91 -23.12 10.01
CA ALA A 26 -4.32 -24.29 9.23
C ALA A 26 -4.02 -25.60 9.97
N VAL A 27 -2.82 -25.74 10.53
CA VAL A 27 -2.43 -26.93 11.33
C VAL A 27 -3.27 -27.08 12.61
N LEU A 28 -3.54 -25.96 13.31
CA LEU A 28 -4.40 -25.97 14.51
C LEU A 28 -5.85 -26.28 14.15
N GLY A 29 -6.36 -25.79 13.03
CA GLY A 29 -7.70 -26.10 12.52
C GLY A 29 -7.85 -27.60 12.25
N GLU A 30 -6.86 -28.19 11.57
CA GLU A 30 -6.84 -29.63 11.30
C GLU A 30 -6.81 -30.47 12.58
N SER A 31 -5.98 -30.11 13.54
CA SER A 31 -5.90 -30.79 14.85
C SER A 31 -7.18 -30.67 15.70
N SER A 32 -7.96 -29.61 15.48
CA SER A 32 -9.23 -29.35 16.19
C SER A 32 -10.46 -29.90 15.46
N GLY A 33 -10.28 -30.57 14.30
CA GLY A 33 -11.37 -31.11 13.49
C GLY A 33 -12.26 -30.01 12.85
N THR A 34 -11.81 -28.76 12.86
CA THR A 34 -12.49 -27.67 12.16
C THR A 34 -11.99 -27.66 10.73
N THR A 35 -12.94 -27.77 9.78
CA THR A 35 -12.61 -27.63 8.34
C THR A 35 -12.05 -26.24 8.06
N LEU A 36 -11.05 -26.17 7.17
CA LEU A 36 -10.57 -24.91 6.62
C LEU A 36 -11.76 -24.07 6.15
N ILE A 37 -11.86 -22.86 6.68
CA ILE A 37 -12.89 -21.92 6.26
C ILE A 37 -12.46 -21.41 4.89
N GLY A 38 -13.09 -21.92 3.83
CA GLY A 38 -12.89 -21.43 2.47
C GLY A 38 -13.07 -19.91 2.43
N THR A 39 -12.24 -19.24 1.63
CA THR A 39 -12.32 -17.77 1.50
C THR A 39 -13.56 -17.41 0.68
N PRO A 40 -14.54 -16.66 1.22
CA PRO A 40 -15.71 -16.26 0.45
C PRO A 40 -15.29 -15.53 -0.83
N TRP A 41 -15.90 -15.84 -1.95
CA TRP A 41 -15.58 -15.31 -3.28
C TRP A 41 -15.58 -13.76 -3.38
N PHE A 42 -16.32 -13.09 -2.51
CA PHE A 42 -16.36 -11.62 -2.49
C PHE A 42 -15.09 -10.99 -1.91
N VAL A 43 -14.29 -11.71 -1.12
CA VAL A 43 -13.07 -11.17 -0.49
C VAL A 43 -12.03 -10.73 -1.53
N PRO A 44 -11.62 -11.57 -2.49
CA PRO A 44 -10.68 -11.12 -3.53
C PRO A 44 -11.25 -10.01 -4.40
N VAL A 45 -12.57 -9.95 -4.61
CA VAL A 45 -13.22 -8.88 -5.37
C VAL A 45 -13.11 -7.54 -4.64
N VAL A 46 -13.38 -7.51 -3.33
CA VAL A 46 -13.27 -6.29 -2.51
C VAL A 46 -11.83 -5.83 -2.42
N LEU A 47 -10.87 -6.74 -2.21
CA LEU A 47 -9.45 -6.42 -2.17
C LEU A 47 -9.00 -5.82 -3.50
N GLY A 48 -9.30 -6.45 -4.62
CA GLY A 48 -8.97 -5.93 -5.93
C GLY A 48 -9.61 -4.58 -6.23
N ALA A 49 -10.86 -4.34 -5.78
CA ALA A 49 -11.51 -3.04 -5.91
C ALA A 49 -10.75 -1.94 -5.13
N ILE A 50 -10.27 -2.24 -3.92
CA ILE A 50 -9.44 -1.31 -3.13
C ILE A 50 -8.14 -1.02 -3.87
N GLY A 51 -7.49 -2.03 -4.45
CA GLY A 51 -6.29 -1.90 -5.27
C GLY A 51 -6.50 -0.96 -6.46
N VAL A 52 -7.60 -1.16 -7.20
CA VAL A 52 -7.94 -0.29 -8.34
C VAL A 52 -8.17 1.16 -7.90
N VAL A 53 -8.89 1.39 -6.83
CA VAL A 53 -9.13 2.75 -6.29
C VAL A 53 -7.80 3.41 -5.91
N ALA A 54 -6.93 2.69 -5.21
CA ALA A 54 -5.62 3.22 -4.82
C ALA A 54 -4.74 3.54 -6.04
N LEU A 55 -4.76 2.69 -7.06
CA LEU A 55 -4.04 2.93 -8.32
C LEU A 55 -4.54 4.17 -9.03
N VAL A 56 -5.86 4.34 -9.16
CA VAL A 56 -6.47 5.53 -9.79
C VAL A 56 -6.08 6.80 -9.02
N LEU A 57 -6.12 6.77 -7.69
CA LEU A 57 -5.70 7.91 -6.86
C LEU A 57 -4.22 8.23 -7.07
N ALA A 58 -3.34 7.21 -7.07
CA ALA A 58 -1.91 7.38 -7.29
C ALA A 58 -1.60 7.96 -8.69
N LEU A 59 -2.28 7.48 -9.74
CA LEU A 59 -2.15 7.99 -11.09
C LEU A 59 -2.62 9.46 -11.21
N ASN A 60 -3.71 9.83 -10.54
CA ASN A 60 -4.19 11.21 -10.52
C ASN A 60 -3.19 12.15 -9.84
N VAL A 61 -2.61 11.72 -8.70
CA VAL A 61 -1.55 12.49 -8.01
C VAL A 61 -0.32 12.63 -8.92
N HIS A 62 0.10 11.55 -9.57
CA HIS A 62 1.24 11.57 -10.48
C HIS A 62 1.01 12.50 -11.68
N LYS A 63 -0.15 12.38 -12.33
CA LYS A 63 -0.51 13.26 -13.47
C LYS A 63 -0.47 14.74 -13.09
N TYR A 64 -0.94 15.07 -11.88
CA TYR A 64 -0.86 16.44 -11.38
C TYR A 64 0.59 16.88 -11.10
N ALA A 65 1.42 15.99 -10.56
CA ALA A 65 2.82 16.29 -10.24
C ALA A 65 3.68 16.54 -11.51
N VAL A 66 3.39 15.84 -12.61
CA VAL A 66 4.14 15.95 -13.88
C VAL A 66 3.63 17.10 -14.77
N THR A 67 2.42 17.62 -14.54
CA THR A 67 1.85 18.70 -15.37
C THR A 67 2.52 20.03 -15.07
N ASP A 68 2.94 20.77 -16.13
CA ASP A 68 3.54 22.09 -16.05
C ASP A 68 2.73 23.06 -15.18
N PRO A 69 3.36 23.84 -14.28
CA PRO A 69 2.68 24.78 -13.39
C PRO A 69 1.75 25.78 -14.10
N LYS A 70 2.08 26.15 -15.35
CA LYS A 70 1.29 27.07 -16.16
C LYS A 70 0.04 26.44 -16.79
N LYS A 71 0.01 25.11 -16.92
CA LYS A 71 -1.09 24.33 -17.53
C LYS A 71 -1.90 23.54 -16.49
N ARG A 72 -1.54 23.65 -15.21
CA ARG A 72 -2.28 22.97 -14.12
C ARG A 72 -3.70 23.52 -14.06
N PRO A 73 -4.73 22.65 -14.05
CA PRO A 73 -6.08 23.10 -13.79
C PRO A 73 -6.12 23.79 -12.43
N LYS A 74 -6.90 24.86 -12.31
CA LYS A 74 -7.05 25.67 -11.07
C LYS A 74 -7.61 24.87 -9.88
N THR A 75 -8.02 23.64 -10.11
CA THR A 75 -8.44 22.72 -9.07
C THR A 75 -7.19 22.21 -8.34
N PHE A 76 -6.86 22.85 -7.22
CA PHE A 76 -5.78 22.42 -6.34
C PHE A 76 -6.02 20.97 -5.94
N VAL A 77 -5.09 20.07 -6.30
CA VAL A 77 -5.02 18.79 -5.57
C VAL A 77 -4.62 19.16 -4.15
N ASN A 78 -5.57 19.02 -3.24
CA ASN A 78 -5.35 19.32 -1.83
C ASN A 78 -4.12 18.51 -1.36
N PRO A 79 -3.07 19.13 -0.79
CA PRO A 79 -1.90 18.41 -0.30
C PRO A 79 -2.25 17.27 0.65
N ALA A 80 -3.37 17.38 1.36
CA ALA A 80 -3.91 16.33 2.20
C ALA A 80 -4.29 15.06 1.40
N VAL A 81 -4.83 15.21 0.19
CA VAL A 81 -5.19 14.06 -0.67
C VAL A 81 -3.93 13.32 -1.11
N ALA A 82 -2.88 14.02 -1.53
CA ALA A 82 -1.61 13.41 -1.91
C ALA A 82 -0.96 12.67 -0.72
N PHE A 83 -1.00 13.26 0.47
CA PHE A 83 -0.50 12.62 1.69
C PHE A 83 -1.31 11.38 2.05
N ASN A 84 -2.64 11.47 2.04
CA ASN A 84 -3.51 10.33 2.34
C ASN A 84 -3.33 9.19 1.32
N THR A 85 -3.16 9.52 0.03
CA THR A 85 -2.88 8.52 -1.01
C THR A 85 -1.55 7.82 -0.75
N LEU A 86 -0.51 8.54 -0.35
CA LEU A 86 0.78 7.95 0.00
C LEU A 86 0.67 7.00 1.21
N VAL A 87 -0.07 7.42 2.25
CA VAL A 87 -0.32 6.57 3.44
C VAL A 87 -1.11 5.33 3.04
N LEU A 88 -2.13 5.46 2.19
CA LEU A 88 -2.91 4.35 1.68
C LEU A 88 -2.02 3.35 0.91
N CYS A 89 -1.16 3.83 0.00
CA CYS A 89 -0.23 2.97 -0.75
C CYS A 89 0.72 2.22 0.19
N LYS A 90 1.26 2.88 1.23
CA LYS A 90 2.12 2.23 2.24
C LYS A 90 1.40 1.17 3.05
N SER A 91 0.18 1.43 3.47
CA SER A 91 -0.62 0.44 4.20
C SER A 91 -0.96 -0.76 3.32
N MET A 92 -1.23 -0.53 2.02
CA MET A 92 -1.49 -1.60 1.06
C MET A 92 -0.29 -2.52 0.84
N VAL A 93 0.94 -1.99 0.81
CA VAL A 93 2.15 -2.82 0.72
C VAL A 93 2.22 -3.80 1.88
N LEU A 94 2.03 -3.31 3.11
CA LEU A 94 2.14 -4.13 4.32
C LEU A 94 0.96 -5.09 4.47
N ALA A 95 -0.26 -4.61 4.26
CA ALA A 95 -1.47 -5.43 4.36
C ALA A 95 -1.52 -6.48 3.25
N GLY A 96 -1.20 -6.10 2.00
CA GLY A 96 -1.12 -7.03 0.87
C GLY A 96 -0.09 -8.12 1.09
N ALA A 97 1.11 -7.78 1.60
CA ALA A 97 2.15 -8.75 1.93
C ALA A 97 1.70 -9.70 3.07
N ALA A 98 1.11 -9.18 4.13
CA ALA A 98 0.65 -9.98 5.26
C ALA A 98 -0.48 -10.95 4.86
N LEU A 99 -1.47 -10.46 4.09
CA LEU A 99 -2.59 -11.28 3.61
C LEU A 99 -2.14 -12.30 2.56
N ALA A 100 -1.23 -11.94 1.66
CA ALA A 100 -0.66 -12.89 0.71
C ALA A 100 0.08 -14.02 1.45
N GLY A 101 0.83 -13.68 2.50
CA GLY A 101 1.45 -14.67 3.37
C GLY A 101 0.42 -15.53 4.08
N TRP A 102 -0.64 -14.93 4.65
CA TRP A 102 -1.71 -15.64 5.33
C TRP A 102 -2.40 -16.69 4.44
N TYR A 103 -2.83 -16.29 3.23
CA TYR A 103 -3.46 -17.23 2.30
C TYR A 103 -2.45 -18.26 1.76
N GLY A 104 -1.22 -17.84 1.47
CA GLY A 104 -0.15 -18.76 1.08
C GLY A 104 0.19 -19.78 2.16
N GLY A 105 0.20 -19.35 3.42
CA GLY A 105 0.45 -20.22 4.56
C GLY A 105 -0.61 -21.31 4.76
N GLN A 106 -1.87 -21.01 4.43
CA GLN A 106 -2.96 -21.99 4.50
C GLN A 106 -2.86 -23.05 3.40
N ILE A 107 -2.31 -22.70 2.23
CA ILE A 107 -2.15 -23.64 1.11
C ILE A 107 -1.12 -24.73 1.44
N ILE A 108 -0.02 -24.40 2.14
CA ILE A 108 1.09 -25.33 2.37
C ILE A 108 0.67 -26.64 3.05
N PRO A 109 -0.01 -26.66 4.22
CA PRO A 109 -0.45 -27.89 4.84
C PRO A 109 -1.57 -28.58 4.04
N THR A 110 -2.43 -27.83 3.37
CA THR A 110 -3.55 -28.38 2.58
C THR A 110 -3.06 -29.17 1.37
N LEU A 111 -1.91 -28.79 0.78
CA LEU A 111 -1.28 -29.54 -0.31
C LEU A 111 -0.89 -30.97 0.05
N ALA A 112 -0.69 -31.25 1.34
CA ALA A 112 -0.38 -32.60 1.81
C ALA A 112 -1.61 -33.54 1.83
N HIS A 113 -2.83 -33.00 1.71
CA HIS A 113 -4.10 -33.74 1.89
C HIS A 113 -5.09 -33.53 0.72
N ILE A 114 -4.59 -33.37 -0.51
CA ILE A 114 -5.39 -33.03 -1.72
C ILE A 114 -6.38 -34.15 -2.16
N GLU A 115 -6.50 -35.25 -1.46
CA GLU A 115 -7.32 -36.39 -1.90
C GLU A 115 -8.85 -36.17 -1.91
N GLY A 116 -9.34 -34.93 -1.63
CA GLY A 116 -10.77 -34.59 -1.63
C GLY A 116 -11.11 -33.36 -2.48
N SER A 117 -12.16 -33.44 -3.29
CA SER A 117 -12.65 -32.34 -4.14
C SER A 117 -12.94 -31.02 -3.37
N PHE A 118 -13.25 -31.09 -2.09
CA PHE A 118 -13.44 -29.94 -1.21
C PHE A 118 -12.13 -29.15 -0.99
N TYR A 119 -11.01 -29.85 -0.85
CA TYR A 119 -9.70 -29.24 -0.66
C TYR A 119 -9.19 -28.55 -1.94
N GLU A 120 -9.50 -29.09 -3.12
CA GLU A 120 -9.17 -28.44 -4.39
C GLU A 120 -9.80 -27.06 -4.51
N GLN A 121 -11.09 -26.94 -4.19
CA GLN A 121 -11.79 -25.65 -4.25
C GLN A 121 -11.24 -24.66 -3.22
N ALA A 122 -11.00 -25.09 -1.98
CA ALA A 122 -10.44 -24.23 -0.93
C ALA A 122 -9.03 -23.73 -1.29
N VAL A 123 -8.18 -24.59 -1.86
CA VAL A 123 -6.85 -24.21 -2.34
C VAL A 123 -6.94 -23.18 -3.46
N LEU A 124 -7.86 -23.37 -4.42
CA LEU A 124 -8.07 -22.45 -5.52
C LEU A 124 -8.51 -21.06 -5.01
N GLU A 125 -9.46 -21.01 -4.08
CA GLU A 125 -9.95 -19.78 -3.49
C GLU A 125 -8.84 -19.03 -2.71
N CYS A 126 -8.04 -19.75 -1.93
CA CYS A 126 -6.88 -19.20 -1.24
C CYS A 126 -5.81 -18.72 -2.23
N ALA A 127 -5.55 -19.46 -3.30
CA ALA A 127 -4.56 -19.10 -4.31
C ALA A 127 -4.97 -17.81 -5.07
N VAL A 128 -6.25 -17.70 -5.46
CA VAL A 128 -6.78 -16.49 -6.09
C VAL A 128 -6.67 -15.29 -5.14
N SER A 129 -7.05 -15.47 -3.87
CA SER A 129 -6.95 -14.41 -2.86
C SER A 129 -5.51 -13.99 -2.62
N ALA A 130 -4.57 -14.94 -2.53
CA ALA A 130 -3.14 -14.66 -2.42
C ALA A 130 -2.60 -13.89 -3.63
N ALA A 131 -3.01 -14.28 -4.84
CA ALA A 131 -2.60 -13.59 -6.07
C ALA A 131 -3.11 -12.14 -6.12
N VAL A 132 -4.36 -11.89 -5.73
CA VAL A 132 -4.91 -10.53 -5.62
C VAL A 132 -4.16 -9.71 -4.58
N CYS A 133 -3.86 -10.27 -3.41
CA CYS A 133 -3.08 -9.59 -2.36
C CYS A 133 -1.65 -9.25 -2.82
N LEU A 134 -1.01 -10.13 -3.60
CA LEU A 134 0.29 -9.84 -4.21
C LEU A 134 0.18 -8.71 -5.25
N ALA A 135 -0.87 -8.69 -6.06
CA ALA A 135 -1.12 -7.59 -6.98
C ALA A 135 -1.33 -6.26 -6.24
N ASP A 136 -2.09 -6.25 -5.16
CA ASP A 136 -2.30 -5.08 -4.30
C ASP A 136 -1.01 -4.59 -3.66
N MET A 137 -0.14 -5.51 -3.21
CA MET A 137 1.20 -5.17 -2.72
C MET A 137 2.03 -4.47 -3.81
N VAL A 138 2.04 -4.98 -5.04
CA VAL A 138 2.75 -4.37 -6.18
C VAL A 138 2.16 -3.01 -6.51
N ILE A 139 0.83 -2.88 -6.55
CA ILE A 139 0.13 -1.60 -6.75
C ILE A 139 0.53 -0.60 -5.66
N GLY A 140 0.64 -1.03 -4.41
CA GLY A 140 1.10 -0.21 -3.31
C GLY A 140 2.52 0.33 -3.52
N PHE A 141 3.47 -0.52 -3.96
CA PHE A 141 4.84 -0.09 -4.29
C PHE A 141 4.88 0.88 -5.47
N VAL A 142 4.14 0.59 -6.54
CA VAL A 142 4.03 1.47 -7.71
C VAL A 142 3.39 2.79 -7.30
N GLY A 143 2.31 2.76 -6.52
CA GLY A 143 1.65 3.96 -6.01
C GLY A 143 2.57 4.81 -5.12
N GLU A 144 3.38 4.21 -4.25
CA GLU A 144 4.39 4.92 -3.47
C GLU A 144 5.42 5.60 -4.38
N TRP A 145 5.83 4.94 -5.47
CA TRP A 145 6.75 5.52 -6.45
C TRP A 145 6.11 6.68 -7.24
N LEU A 146 4.85 6.52 -7.67
CA LEU A 146 4.12 7.55 -8.41
C LEU A 146 3.80 8.79 -7.55
N CYS A 147 3.57 8.61 -6.25
CA CYS A 147 3.26 9.71 -5.32
C CYS A 147 4.49 10.51 -4.87
N GLN A 148 5.70 10.12 -5.30
CA GLN A 148 6.91 10.90 -5.00
C GLN A 148 6.91 12.19 -5.82
N LEU A 149 6.75 13.31 -5.11
CA LEU A 149 6.90 14.64 -5.73
C LEU A 149 8.35 14.83 -6.18
N PRO A 150 8.59 15.39 -7.39
CA PRO A 150 9.94 15.75 -7.82
C PRO A 150 10.60 16.65 -6.76
N PRO A 151 11.91 16.48 -6.50
CA PRO A 151 12.63 17.28 -5.49
C PRO A 151 12.66 18.79 -5.79
N THR A 152 12.20 19.21 -6.97
CA THR A 152 12.10 20.61 -7.38
C THR A 152 10.94 21.37 -6.72
N GLU A 153 9.94 20.71 -6.15
CA GLU A 153 8.76 21.35 -5.55
C GLU A 153 8.56 21.02 -4.05
N GLY A 154 9.37 20.15 -3.48
CA GLY A 154 9.29 19.77 -2.07
C GLY A 154 9.89 20.82 -1.12
N PRO A 155 9.58 20.77 0.20
CA PRO A 155 10.15 21.66 1.22
C PRO A 155 11.68 21.53 1.33
N GLU A 156 12.30 20.58 0.66
CA GLU A 156 13.75 20.38 0.58
C GLU A 156 14.42 21.17 -0.56
N ASN A 157 13.64 21.81 -1.43
CA ASN A 157 14.20 22.64 -2.50
C ASN A 157 14.95 23.85 -1.88
N PRO A 158 16.26 24.03 -2.16
CA PRO A 158 17.04 25.16 -1.62
C PRO A 158 16.43 26.53 -1.96
N LYS A 159 15.75 26.65 -3.13
CA LYS A 159 15.07 27.87 -3.54
C LYS A 159 13.82 28.19 -2.72
N VAL A 160 13.09 27.15 -2.25
CA VAL A 160 11.93 27.33 -1.37
C VAL A 160 12.38 27.65 0.05
N LYS A 161 13.44 26.99 0.56
CA LYS A 161 14.08 27.33 1.85
C LYS A 161 14.59 28.75 1.88
N GLY A 162 15.18 29.22 0.80
CA GLY A 162 15.65 30.63 0.68
C GLY A 162 14.49 31.63 0.77
N ARG A 163 13.39 31.37 0.09
CA ARG A 163 12.21 32.23 0.08
C ARG A 163 11.49 32.26 1.45
N GLN A 164 11.40 31.13 2.13
CA GLN A 164 10.85 31.06 3.49
C GLN A 164 11.71 31.81 4.51
N ARG A 165 13.05 31.68 4.43
CA ARG A 165 13.97 32.44 5.28
C ARG A 165 13.86 33.95 5.05
N GLN A 166 13.77 34.40 3.81
CA GLN A 166 13.56 35.81 3.50
C GLN A 166 12.22 36.35 4.00
N GLY A 167 11.13 35.57 3.88
CA GLY A 167 9.83 35.92 4.40
C GLY A 167 9.81 36.06 5.92
N THR A 168 10.53 35.16 6.63
CA THR A 168 10.62 35.20 8.09
C THR A 168 11.47 36.39 8.59
N LEU A 169 12.55 36.72 7.90
CA LEU A 169 13.43 37.83 8.20
C LEU A 169 12.72 39.19 7.93
N ALA A 170 12.00 39.28 6.82
CA ALA A 170 11.20 40.49 6.52
C ALA A 170 10.08 40.71 7.53
N GLY A 171 9.41 39.62 7.99
CA GLY A 171 8.39 39.69 9.03
C GLY A 171 8.95 40.06 10.43
N ALA A 172 10.16 39.60 10.73
CA ALA A 172 10.86 39.98 11.98
C ALA A 172 11.32 41.45 11.97
N ALA A 173 11.86 41.93 10.83
CA ALA A 173 12.25 43.33 10.67
C ALA A 173 11.08 44.32 10.77
N ALA A 174 9.93 43.95 10.21
CA ALA A 174 8.71 44.75 10.30
C ALA A 174 8.12 44.87 11.74
N LYS A 175 8.41 43.90 12.60
CA LYS A 175 7.98 43.92 14.01
C LYS A 175 8.87 44.75 14.91
N THR A 176 10.11 45.03 14.51
CA THR A 176 11.08 45.80 15.32
C THR A 176 10.98 47.29 15.09
N VAL A 177 10.21 47.76 14.09
CA VAL A 177 10.04 49.19 13.71
C VAL A 177 8.71 49.79 14.24
N ARG A 178 8.04 49.14 15.19
CA ARG A 178 6.77 49.63 15.73
C ARG A 178 6.90 49.96 17.23
#